data_36803f40a8973d304f29cbb94d1b0977
#
_entry.id   36803f40a8973d304f29cbb94d1b0977
#
_cell.length_a   1.000
_cell.length_b   1.000
_cell.length_c   1.000
_cell.angle_alpha   90.00
_cell.angle_beta   90.00
_cell.angle_gamma   90.00
#
_symmetry.space_group_name_H-M   'P 1'
#
loop_
_entity.id
_entity.type
_entity.pdbx_description
1 polymer ?
#
loop_
_entity_poly.entity_id
_entity_poly.type
_entity_poly.pdbx_seq_one_letter_code
_entity_poly.pdbx_strand_id
1 'polypeptide(L)'
;MLCRGTPAARVVMVDERGSGTVLVLGIIAVLLAMAVCAGGLIQAQAAAGKARSAADLAALGGATALSSVVAPSEPCETAGRVARANGAEVTECTVAGEDVVVEVSVRTRVLGVVREAVSAARAGPADAP
;
A
#
# COMPACT_ATOMS: atom_id res chain seq x y z
N MET A 1 25.82 0.91 50.30
CA MET A 1 24.85 0.15 49.55
C MET A 1 25.55 -0.46 48.34
N LEU A 2 25.72 -1.73 48.37
CA LEU A 2 26.45 -2.48 47.36
C LEU A 2 25.60 -2.67 46.12
N CYS A 3 26.00 -2.03 45.02
CA CYS A 3 25.52 -2.43 43.68
C CYS A 3 26.07 -3.85 43.42
N ARG A 4 25.32 -4.85 43.79
CA ARG A 4 25.57 -6.21 43.31
C ARG A 4 25.31 -6.19 41.81
N GLY A 5 26.37 -6.11 41.03
CA GLY A 5 26.31 -6.39 39.60
C GLY A 5 25.64 -7.74 39.43
N THR A 6 24.54 -7.76 38.70
CA THR A 6 23.79 -8.98 38.42
C THR A 6 24.71 -10.02 37.80
N PRO A 7 24.66 -11.27 38.29
CA PRO A 7 25.54 -12.34 37.82
C PRO A 7 25.39 -12.65 36.32
N ALA A 8 24.30 -12.22 35.73
CA ALA A 8 24.05 -12.38 34.27
C ALA A 8 25.06 -11.64 33.40
N ALA A 9 25.53 -10.46 33.80
CA ALA A 9 26.51 -9.70 33.04
C ALA A 9 27.91 -10.36 33.06
N ARG A 10 28.21 -11.13 34.10
CA ARG A 10 29.48 -11.85 34.24
C ARG A 10 29.53 -13.15 33.46
N VAL A 11 28.38 -13.81 33.29
CA VAL A 11 28.30 -15.07 32.54
C VAL A 11 28.54 -14.83 31.06
N VAL A 12 28.10 -13.69 30.52
CA VAL A 12 28.32 -13.31 29.11
C VAL A 12 29.78 -12.99 28.81
N MET A 13 30.55 -12.51 29.81
CA MET A 13 31.97 -12.19 29.65
C MET A 13 32.93 -13.38 29.82
N VAL A 14 32.49 -14.46 30.44
CA VAL A 14 33.37 -15.62 30.78
C VAL A 14 33.42 -16.62 29.60
N ASP A 15 32.43 -16.61 28.73
CA ASP A 15 32.32 -17.56 27.62
C ASP A 15 32.76 -16.92 26.31
N GLU A 16 34.00 -16.44 26.23
CA GLU A 16 34.54 -15.75 25.08
C GLU A 16 34.74 -16.66 23.84
N ARG A 17 34.71 -17.98 24.00
CA ARG A 17 34.96 -18.92 22.90
C ARG A 17 33.76 -19.23 22.00
N GLY A 18 32.53 -18.98 22.45
CA GLY A 18 31.31 -19.20 21.69
C GLY A 18 30.43 -17.95 21.59
N SER A 19 30.65 -16.96 22.49
CA SER A 19 29.81 -15.78 22.61
C SER A 19 29.88 -14.83 21.40
N GLY A 20 31.06 -14.72 20.77
CA GLY A 20 31.25 -13.90 19.58
C GLY A 20 30.42 -14.39 18.40
N THR A 21 30.42 -15.70 18.17
CA THR A 21 29.66 -16.31 17.07
C THR A 21 28.15 -16.19 17.30
N VAL A 22 27.71 -16.43 18.53
CA VAL A 22 26.29 -16.30 18.91
C VAL A 22 25.84 -14.84 18.80
N LEU A 23 26.68 -13.89 19.22
CA LEU A 23 26.38 -12.46 19.08
C LEU A 23 26.22 -12.06 17.62
N VAL A 24 27.15 -12.47 16.76
CA VAL A 24 27.12 -12.18 15.32
C VAL A 24 25.90 -12.79 14.67
N LEU A 25 25.57 -14.05 14.98
CA LEU A 25 24.36 -14.69 14.48
C LEU A 25 23.11 -13.97 14.96
N GLY A 26 23.09 -13.51 16.19
CA GLY A 26 21.98 -12.71 16.74
C GLY A 26 21.78 -11.39 16.00
N ILE A 27 22.88 -10.69 15.73
CA ILE A 27 22.83 -9.43 14.96
C ILE A 27 22.34 -9.68 13.54
N ILE A 28 22.85 -10.70 12.87
CA ILE A 28 22.40 -11.06 11.51
C ILE A 28 20.89 -11.38 11.51
N ALA A 29 20.42 -12.17 12.47
CA ALA A 29 19.00 -12.51 12.58
C ALA A 29 18.11 -11.26 12.74
N VAL A 30 18.53 -10.32 13.59
CA VAL A 30 17.80 -9.05 13.78
C VAL A 30 17.80 -8.21 12.52
N LEU A 31 18.94 -8.09 11.85
CA LEU A 31 19.04 -7.33 10.59
C LEU A 31 18.17 -7.93 9.49
N LEU A 32 18.15 -9.26 9.37
CA LEU A 32 17.28 -9.94 8.42
C LEU A 32 15.80 -9.71 8.73
N ALA A 33 15.42 -9.81 10.00
CA ALA A 33 14.04 -9.54 10.42
C ALA A 33 13.63 -8.09 10.08
N MET A 34 14.50 -7.12 10.35
CA MET A 34 14.24 -5.72 10.00
C MET A 34 14.13 -5.51 8.48
N ALA A 35 14.97 -6.16 7.70
CA ALA A 35 14.92 -6.08 6.24
C ALA A 35 13.59 -6.65 5.68
N VAL A 36 13.12 -7.77 6.22
CA VAL A 36 11.84 -8.37 5.84
C VAL A 36 10.67 -7.44 6.20
N CYS A 37 10.68 -6.87 7.39
CA CYS A 37 9.64 -5.91 7.81
C CYS A 37 9.63 -4.66 6.93
N ALA A 38 10.80 -4.10 6.63
CA ALA A 38 10.92 -2.94 5.73
C ALA A 38 10.39 -3.26 4.33
N GLY A 39 10.73 -4.42 3.78
CA GLY A 39 10.22 -4.89 2.49
C GLY A 39 8.70 -4.98 2.46
N GLY A 40 8.09 -5.50 3.53
CA GLY A 40 6.64 -5.57 3.66
C GLY A 40 5.98 -4.19 3.68
N LEU A 41 6.56 -3.21 4.37
CA LEU A 41 6.07 -1.83 4.41
C LEU A 41 6.14 -1.17 3.02
N ILE A 42 7.23 -1.36 2.30
CA ILE A 42 7.40 -0.82 0.94
C ILE A 42 6.34 -1.40 0.01
N GLN A 43 6.08 -2.70 0.06
CA GLN A 43 5.04 -3.34 -0.74
C GLN A 43 3.64 -2.79 -0.43
N ALA A 44 3.33 -2.58 0.85
CA ALA A 44 2.06 -2.01 1.26
C ALA A 44 1.88 -0.57 0.76
N GLN A 45 2.91 0.26 0.84
CA GLN A 45 2.89 1.63 0.33
C GLN A 45 2.75 1.68 -1.19
N ALA A 46 3.45 0.80 -1.90
CA ALA A 46 3.34 0.70 -3.35
C ALA A 46 1.92 0.32 -3.79
N ALA A 47 1.29 -0.62 -3.10
CA ALA A 47 -0.09 -1.03 -3.38
C ALA A 47 -1.09 0.11 -3.11
N ALA A 48 -0.94 0.84 -2.02
CA ALA A 48 -1.77 2.00 -1.70
C ALA A 48 -1.62 3.12 -2.75
N GLY A 49 -0.39 3.41 -3.17
CA GLY A 49 -0.11 4.36 -4.23
C GLY A 49 -0.73 3.96 -5.57
N LYS A 50 -0.64 2.68 -5.92
CA LYS A 50 -1.25 2.13 -7.13
C LYS A 50 -2.78 2.23 -7.10
N ALA A 51 -3.41 1.91 -5.98
CA ALA A 51 -4.86 2.03 -5.81
C ALA A 51 -5.32 3.49 -5.95
N ARG A 52 -4.59 4.43 -5.34
CA ARG A 52 -4.90 5.86 -5.45
C ARG A 52 -4.79 6.35 -6.88
N SER A 53 -3.70 6.07 -7.56
CA SER A 53 -3.50 6.46 -8.97
C SER A 53 -4.56 5.84 -9.88
N ALA A 54 -4.90 4.58 -9.69
CA ALA A 54 -5.93 3.91 -10.47
C ALA A 54 -7.32 4.53 -10.23
N ALA A 55 -7.65 4.89 -8.98
CA ALA A 55 -8.89 5.57 -8.64
C ALA A 55 -8.99 6.94 -9.30
N ASP A 56 -7.93 7.75 -9.23
CA ASP A 56 -7.88 9.07 -9.85
C ASP A 56 -8.07 8.98 -11.37
N LEU A 57 -7.35 8.09 -12.02
CA LEU A 57 -7.45 7.89 -13.48
C LEU A 57 -8.83 7.35 -13.89
N ALA A 58 -9.38 6.43 -13.11
CA ALA A 58 -10.71 5.88 -13.37
C ALA A 58 -11.80 6.94 -13.22
N ALA A 59 -11.73 7.76 -12.18
CA ALA A 59 -12.66 8.86 -11.95
C ALA A 59 -12.56 9.91 -13.07
N LEU A 60 -11.36 10.28 -13.47
CA LEU A 60 -11.14 11.20 -14.60
C LEU A 60 -11.67 10.62 -15.91
N GLY A 61 -11.41 9.34 -16.19
CA GLY A 61 -11.95 8.66 -17.36
C GLY A 61 -13.47 8.64 -17.38
N GLY A 62 -14.08 8.35 -16.24
CA GLY A 62 -15.54 8.38 -16.08
C GLY A 62 -16.12 9.78 -16.28
N ALA A 63 -15.52 10.78 -15.66
CA ALA A 63 -15.95 12.18 -15.80
C ALA A 63 -15.80 12.68 -17.26
N THR A 64 -14.73 12.30 -17.93
CA THR A 64 -14.51 12.63 -19.34
C THR A 64 -15.58 11.98 -20.23
N ALA A 65 -15.92 10.71 -19.97
CA ALA A 65 -16.98 10.02 -20.68
C ALA A 65 -18.35 10.69 -20.48
N LEU A 66 -18.62 11.13 -19.26
CA LEU A 66 -19.87 11.82 -18.89
C LEU A 66 -19.99 13.18 -19.60
N SER A 67 -18.90 13.92 -19.70
CA SER A 67 -18.87 15.26 -20.31
C SER A 67 -18.68 15.25 -21.83
N SER A 68 -18.41 14.09 -22.44
CA SER A 68 -18.14 13.99 -23.86
C SER A 68 -19.42 14.16 -24.71
N VAL A 69 -19.44 15.19 -25.53
CA VAL A 69 -20.53 15.42 -26.49
C VAL A 69 -20.29 14.64 -27.80
N VAL A 70 -19.03 14.36 -28.09
CA VAL A 70 -18.63 13.75 -29.39
C VAL A 70 -18.74 12.22 -29.35
N ALA A 71 -18.42 11.62 -28.23
CA ALA A 71 -18.46 10.17 -28.04
C ALA A 71 -18.98 9.86 -26.62
N PRO A 72 -20.27 10.04 -26.37
CA PRO A 72 -20.83 9.74 -25.07
C PRO A 72 -20.70 8.24 -24.78
N SER A 73 -20.18 7.90 -23.62
CA SER A 73 -20.07 6.53 -23.14
C SER A 73 -20.47 6.46 -21.68
N GLU A 74 -20.83 5.26 -21.23
CA GLU A 74 -21.18 5.04 -19.82
C GLU A 74 -20.00 5.38 -18.92
N PRO A 75 -20.17 6.33 -17.97
CA PRO A 75 -19.05 6.77 -17.11
C PRO A 75 -18.45 5.64 -16.30
N CYS A 76 -19.27 4.82 -15.68
CA CYS A 76 -18.81 3.73 -14.83
C CYS A 76 -18.17 2.58 -15.62
N GLU A 77 -18.63 2.32 -16.84
CA GLU A 77 -18.00 1.35 -17.73
C GLU A 77 -16.60 1.84 -18.16
N THR A 78 -16.48 3.10 -18.52
CA THR A 78 -15.19 3.71 -18.86
C THR A 78 -14.25 3.72 -17.66
N ALA A 79 -14.74 4.09 -16.48
CA ALA A 79 -13.97 4.02 -15.24
C ALA A 79 -13.46 2.59 -14.97
N GLY A 80 -14.30 1.59 -15.17
CA GLY A 80 -13.92 0.19 -15.02
C GLY A 80 -12.83 -0.25 -15.99
N ARG A 81 -12.89 0.17 -17.24
CA ARG A 81 -11.84 -0.12 -18.22
C ARG A 81 -10.51 0.53 -17.86
N VAL A 82 -10.55 1.79 -17.42
CA VAL A 82 -9.35 2.52 -17.00
C VAL A 82 -8.74 1.88 -15.76
N ALA A 83 -9.56 1.52 -14.76
CA ALA A 83 -9.09 0.85 -13.56
C ALA A 83 -8.39 -0.47 -13.89
N ARG A 84 -9.00 -1.31 -14.71
CA ARG A 84 -8.41 -2.61 -15.12
C ARG A 84 -7.11 -2.42 -15.90
N ALA A 85 -7.03 -1.40 -16.76
CA ALA A 85 -5.80 -1.07 -17.47
C ALA A 85 -4.65 -0.67 -16.53
N ASN A 86 -4.99 -0.17 -15.33
CA ASN A 86 -4.04 0.19 -14.29
C ASN A 86 -3.89 -0.88 -13.19
N GLY A 87 -4.40 -2.07 -13.44
CA GLY A 87 -4.25 -3.22 -12.51
C GLY A 87 -5.12 -3.13 -11.26
N ALA A 88 -6.24 -2.42 -11.33
CA ALA A 88 -7.21 -2.29 -10.25
C ALA A 88 -8.60 -2.73 -10.72
N GLU A 89 -9.49 -2.98 -9.77
CA GLU A 89 -10.90 -3.26 -10.04
C GLU A 89 -11.78 -2.22 -9.37
N VAL A 90 -12.81 -1.77 -10.07
CA VAL A 90 -13.81 -0.88 -9.49
C VAL A 90 -14.71 -1.69 -8.55
N THR A 91 -14.77 -1.28 -7.30
CA THR A 91 -15.63 -1.85 -6.28
C THR A 91 -16.93 -1.08 -6.15
N GLU A 92 -16.88 0.23 -6.39
CA GLU A 92 -18.06 1.10 -6.37
C GLU A 92 -17.88 2.23 -7.36
N CYS A 93 -18.94 2.57 -8.07
CA CYS A 93 -18.97 3.71 -8.99
C CYS A 93 -20.33 4.40 -8.89
N THR A 94 -20.31 5.69 -8.65
CA THR A 94 -21.49 6.51 -8.51
C THR A 94 -21.37 7.78 -9.35
N VAL A 95 -22.38 8.08 -10.14
CA VAL A 95 -22.50 9.35 -10.86
C VAL A 95 -23.40 10.27 -10.04
N ALA A 96 -22.88 11.39 -9.61
CA ALA A 96 -23.60 12.39 -8.81
C ALA A 96 -23.59 13.73 -9.57
N GLY A 97 -24.63 13.97 -10.36
CA GLY A 97 -24.70 15.14 -11.23
C GLY A 97 -23.63 15.08 -12.32
N GLU A 98 -22.67 16.00 -12.29
CA GLU A 98 -21.54 16.06 -13.21
C GLU A 98 -20.26 15.41 -12.65
N ASP A 99 -20.34 14.90 -11.42
CA ASP A 99 -19.22 14.26 -10.76
C ASP A 99 -19.31 12.72 -10.85
N VAL A 100 -18.18 12.09 -10.99
CA VAL A 100 -18.05 10.63 -10.92
C VAL A 100 -17.16 10.28 -9.73
N VAL A 101 -17.72 9.46 -8.84
CA VAL A 101 -17.00 8.92 -7.68
C VAL A 101 -16.72 7.46 -7.93
N VAL A 102 -15.46 7.07 -7.85
CA VAL A 102 -15.01 5.70 -8.12
C VAL A 102 -14.19 5.21 -6.95
N GLU A 103 -14.54 4.05 -6.45
CA GLU A 103 -13.72 3.30 -5.51
C GLU A 103 -13.11 2.11 -6.24
N VAL A 104 -11.83 1.91 -6.04
CA VAL A 104 -11.09 0.80 -6.64
C VAL A 104 -10.33 0.01 -5.59
N SER A 105 -10.09 -1.26 -5.88
CA SER A 105 -9.25 -2.12 -5.08
C SER A 105 -8.09 -2.68 -5.90
N VAL A 106 -6.95 -2.83 -5.25
CA VAL A 106 -5.76 -3.49 -5.78
C VAL A 106 -5.38 -4.62 -4.85
N ARG A 107 -5.28 -5.83 -5.37
CA ARG A 107 -4.78 -6.97 -4.61
C ARG A 107 -3.27 -7.04 -4.69
N THR A 108 -2.64 -7.22 -3.55
CA THR A 108 -1.20 -7.39 -3.44
C THR A 108 -0.87 -8.47 -2.43
N ARG A 109 0.33 -9.03 -2.54
CA ARG A 109 0.87 -9.92 -1.52
C ARG A 109 1.90 -9.17 -0.69
N VAL A 110 1.65 -9.09 0.61
CA VAL A 110 2.60 -8.55 1.58
C VAL A 110 3.03 -9.70 2.47
N LEU A 111 4.31 -10.04 2.43
CA LEU A 111 4.88 -11.17 3.21
C LEU A 111 4.12 -12.49 3.02
N GLY A 112 3.71 -12.79 1.77
CA GLY A 112 2.96 -13.99 1.43
C GLY A 112 1.47 -13.97 1.78
N VAL A 113 0.98 -12.91 2.41
CA VAL A 113 -0.44 -12.72 2.73
C VAL A 113 -1.08 -11.82 1.70
N VAL A 114 -2.22 -12.26 1.14
CA VAL A 114 -2.99 -11.43 0.21
C VAL A 114 -3.65 -10.29 0.98
N ARG A 115 -3.33 -9.08 0.57
CA ARG A 115 -3.90 -7.84 1.10
C ARG A 115 -4.58 -7.07 -0.03
N GLU A 116 -5.56 -6.31 0.34
CA GLU A 116 -6.32 -5.46 -0.57
C GLU A 116 -6.11 -3.99 -0.19
N ALA A 117 -5.66 -3.18 -1.14
CA ALA A 117 -5.56 -1.75 -0.98
C ALA A 117 -6.75 -1.11 -1.70
N VAL A 118 -7.50 -0.30 -0.98
CA VAL A 118 -8.69 0.37 -1.48
C VAL A 118 -8.44 1.87 -1.52
N SER A 119 -8.90 2.52 -2.58
CA SER A 119 -8.85 3.98 -2.70
C SER A 119 -10.06 4.48 -3.48
N ALA A 120 -10.54 5.64 -3.11
CA ALA A 120 -11.65 6.31 -3.80
C ALA A 120 -11.19 7.66 -4.34
N ALA A 121 -11.74 8.05 -5.48
CA ALA A 121 -11.51 9.35 -6.09
C ALA A 121 -12.80 9.90 -6.65
N ARG A 122 -12.86 11.23 -6.72
CA ARG A 122 -13.96 11.98 -7.31
C ARG A 122 -13.41 12.90 -8.38
N ALA A 123 -14.03 12.90 -9.54
CA ALA A 123 -13.70 13.80 -10.62
C ALA A 123 -14.98 14.41 -11.20
N GLY A 124 -14.88 15.67 -11.54
CA GLY A 124 -15.96 16.45 -12.14
C GLY A 124 -15.46 17.83 -12.52
N PRO A 125 -16.33 18.70 -13.09
CA PRO A 125 -15.94 20.05 -13.40
C PRO A 125 -15.52 20.78 -12.13
N ALA A 126 -14.44 21.59 -12.23
CA ALA A 126 -14.04 22.43 -11.11
C ALA A 126 -15.11 23.47 -10.86
N ASP A 127 -15.64 23.51 -9.65
CA ASP A 127 -16.55 24.58 -9.26
C ASP A 127 -15.81 25.92 -9.42
N ALA A 128 -16.32 26.75 -10.29
CA ALA A 128 -15.81 28.11 -10.41
C ALA A 128 -16.05 28.84 -9.08
N PRO A 129 -15.04 29.56 -8.57
CA PRO A 129 -15.20 30.31 -7.33
C PRO A 129 -16.26 31.41 -7.43
#